data_a19d5d9da1bacff5d2d96421fafd3728
#
_entry.id   a19d5d9da1bacff5d2d96421fafd3728
#
_cell.length_a   1.000
_cell.length_b   1.000
_cell.length_c   1.000
_cell.angle_alpha   90.00
_cell.angle_beta   90.00
_cell.angle_gamma   90.00
#
_symmetry.space_group_name_H-M   'P 1'
#
loop_
_entity.id
_entity.type
_entity.pdbx_description
1 polymer ?
#
loop_
_entity_poly.entity_id
_entity_poly.type
_entity_poly.pdbx_seq_one_letter_code
_entity_poly.pdbx_strand_id
1 'polypeptide(L)'
;YKRQILSSLPYGGPYSLMVQGKENCIKIENILIGDIWLCSGQSNMEWTVEQSANSKQEIQNANYPEIRSLRVPKDIKNNPQENFNAKWEICLPSTVGAFSGVAYYYARALYKEMQIPIGIINASWGGTDIETWISNEAFKALPLNVQKQYNMEVANNLEEYIRQNKGQKQAFLDAMENDPGINNQWFIPEFKTVTWKEMRVPGEWGTTPLSLIDGHVWFKYTLNLTAAEAGKPATLSLGTIDDLSLIHI
;
A
#
# COMPACT_ATOMS: atom_id res chain seq x y z
N TYR A 1 -22.98 4.71 -28.63
CA TYR A 1 -21.51 4.69 -28.63
C TYR A 1 -21.04 3.86 -29.81
N LYS A 2 -20.20 4.47 -30.67
CA LYS A 2 -19.50 3.72 -31.72
C LYS A 2 -18.13 3.35 -31.18
N ARG A 3 -17.84 2.05 -30.97
CA ARG A 3 -16.50 1.55 -30.73
C ARG A 3 -15.86 1.24 -32.08
N GLN A 4 -14.64 1.75 -32.28
CA GLN A 4 -13.80 1.37 -33.42
C GLN A 4 -12.63 0.56 -32.90
N ILE A 5 -12.33 -0.52 -33.61
CA ILE A 5 -11.12 -1.31 -33.39
C ILE A 5 -10.11 -0.84 -34.43
N LEU A 6 -8.99 -0.32 -33.98
CA LEU A 6 -7.89 0.02 -34.86
C LEU A 6 -7.19 -1.27 -35.30
N SER A 7 -6.66 -1.28 -36.51
CA SER A 7 -5.78 -2.36 -36.95
C SER A 7 -4.54 -2.43 -36.05
N SER A 8 -3.92 -3.62 -35.99
CA SER A 8 -2.68 -3.83 -35.25
C SER A 8 -1.63 -2.78 -35.59
N LEU A 9 -1.12 -2.12 -34.57
CA LEU A 9 -0.05 -1.12 -34.68
C LEU A 9 1.27 -1.74 -34.17
N PRO A 10 2.42 -1.37 -34.76
CA PRO A 10 3.70 -1.85 -34.26
C PRO A 10 4.00 -1.30 -32.86
N TYR A 11 4.76 -2.04 -32.07
CA TYR A 11 5.30 -1.56 -30.81
C TYR A 11 6.15 -0.30 -31.02
N GLY A 12 6.15 0.60 -30.05
CA GLY A 12 6.98 1.80 -30.06
C GLY A 12 6.18 3.08 -29.84
N GLY A 13 6.67 4.17 -30.40
CA GLY A 13 6.14 5.53 -30.23
C GLY A 13 7.25 6.54 -29.97
N PRO A 14 6.91 7.76 -29.56
CA PRO A 14 5.55 8.27 -29.33
C PRO A 14 4.77 8.55 -30.63
N TYR A 15 3.53 8.10 -30.64
CA TYR A 15 2.58 8.35 -31.71
C TYR A 15 1.62 9.49 -31.36
N SER A 16 0.91 9.98 -32.38
CA SER A 16 -0.22 10.92 -32.21
C SER A 16 -1.48 10.33 -32.81
N LEU A 17 -2.61 10.48 -32.14
CA LEU A 17 -3.94 10.15 -32.64
C LEU A 17 -4.74 11.43 -32.81
N MET A 18 -5.31 11.61 -33.99
CA MET A 18 -6.22 12.70 -34.27
C MET A 18 -7.62 12.17 -34.56
N VAL A 19 -8.60 12.66 -33.82
CA VAL A 19 -10.01 12.32 -34.01
C VAL A 19 -10.75 13.57 -34.48
N GLN A 20 -11.14 13.56 -35.76
CA GLN A 20 -11.86 14.68 -36.39
C GLN A 20 -13.37 14.43 -36.32
N GLY A 21 -14.07 15.27 -35.58
CA GLY A 21 -15.52 15.37 -35.61
C GLY A 21 -15.99 16.40 -36.67
N LYS A 22 -17.29 16.64 -36.74
CA LYS A 22 -17.85 17.63 -37.65
C LYS A 22 -17.45 19.06 -37.27
N GLU A 23 -17.44 19.34 -35.96
CA GLU A 23 -17.24 20.70 -35.41
C GLU A 23 -16.01 20.81 -34.52
N ASN A 24 -15.37 19.68 -34.19
CA ASN A 24 -14.22 19.63 -33.30
C ASN A 24 -13.13 18.67 -33.79
N CYS A 25 -11.92 18.87 -33.29
CA CYS A 25 -10.79 17.99 -33.50
C CYS A 25 -10.14 17.71 -32.14
N ILE A 26 -9.95 16.44 -31.80
CA ILE A 26 -9.23 16.01 -30.60
C ILE A 26 -7.90 15.40 -31.05
N LYS A 27 -6.79 15.95 -30.53
CA LYS A 27 -5.45 15.43 -30.75
C LYS A 27 -4.94 14.85 -29.44
N ILE A 28 -4.56 13.58 -29.45
CA ILE A 28 -3.92 12.86 -28.34
C ILE A 28 -2.48 12.60 -28.77
N GLU A 29 -1.54 13.10 -28.00
CA GLU A 29 -0.11 13.00 -28.30
C GLU A 29 0.58 12.08 -27.29
N ASN A 30 1.83 11.74 -27.60
CA ASN A 30 2.68 10.95 -26.71
C ASN A 30 2.11 9.57 -26.36
N ILE A 31 1.53 8.90 -27.37
CA ILE A 31 0.97 7.55 -27.23
C ILE A 31 2.09 6.53 -27.45
N LEU A 32 2.23 5.59 -26.54
CA LEU A 32 3.09 4.42 -26.70
C LEU A 32 2.24 3.18 -26.98
N ILE A 33 2.72 2.34 -27.88
CA ILE A 33 2.17 1.03 -28.16
C ILE A 33 3.13 -0.01 -27.59
N GLY A 34 2.66 -0.77 -26.61
CA GLY A 34 3.47 -1.74 -25.88
C GLY A 34 2.61 -2.69 -25.05
N ASP A 35 3.23 -3.44 -24.17
CA ASP A 35 2.53 -4.36 -23.27
C ASP A 35 2.05 -3.62 -22.02
N ILE A 36 0.82 -3.93 -21.59
CA ILE A 36 0.23 -3.38 -20.37
C ILE A 36 0.03 -4.50 -19.35
N TRP A 37 0.56 -4.27 -18.15
CA TRP A 37 0.50 -5.21 -17.04
C TRP A 37 -0.37 -4.65 -15.91
N LEU A 38 -1.39 -5.42 -15.51
CA LEU A 38 -2.17 -5.14 -14.31
C LEU A 38 -1.43 -5.72 -13.10
N CYS A 39 -1.01 -4.84 -12.21
CA CYS A 39 -0.32 -5.17 -10.98
C CYS A 39 -1.26 -4.90 -9.80
N SER A 40 -1.80 -5.96 -9.21
CA SER A 40 -2.82 -5.89 -8.16
C SER A 40 -2.38 -6.66 -6.93
N GLY A 41 -2.91 -6.29 -5.78
CA GLY A 41 -2.65 -6.91 -4.50
C GLY A 41 -2.75 -5.94 -3.34
N GLN A 42 -2.20 -6.33 -2.21
CA GLN A 42 -2.20 -5.49 -1.02
C GLN A 42 -0.80 -4.89 -0.72
N SER A 43 -0.36 -4.87 0.52
CA SER A 43 0.82 -4.16 1.04
C SER A 43 2.09 -4.36 0.19
N ASN A 44 2.44 -5.59 -0.16
CA ASN A 44 3.65 -5.86 -0.92
C ASN A 44 3.60 -5.30 -2.35
N MET A 45 2.42 -5.27 -2.97
CA MET A 45 2.25 -4.65 -4.28
C MET A 45 2.16 -3.12 -4.16
N GLU A 46 1.67 -2.60 -3.04
CA GLU A 46 1.61 -1.15 -2.78
C GLU A 46 2.96 -0.56 -2.38
N TRP A 47 3.87 -1.36 -1.82
CA TRP A 47 5.21 -0.95 -1.40
C TRP A 47 5.96 -0.24 -2.52
N THR A 48 6.42 0.97 -2.25
CA THR A 48 6.97 1.84 -3.31
C THR A 48 8.45 1.61 -3.55
N VAL A 49 8.95 2.10 -4.69
CA VAL A 49 10.40 2.11 -4.98
C VAL A 49 11.17 2.89 -3.91
N GLU A 50 10.62 4.00 -3.42
CA GLU A 50 11.23 4.82 -2.38
C GLU A 50 11.43 4.04 -1.07
N GLN A 51 10.54 3.11 -0.77
CA GLN A 51 10.59 2.24 0.41
C GLN A 51 11.47 1.00 0.22
N SER A 52 11.94 0.75 -1.00
CA SER A 52 12.74 -0.43 -1.36
C SER A 52 14.21 -0.27 -0.95
N ALA A 53 14.95 -1.39 -0.91
CA ALA A 53 16.38 -1.35 -0.68
C ALA A 53 17.10 -0.58 -1.80
N ASN A 54 18.13 0.19 -1.43
CA ASN A 54 18.92 1.02 -2.35
C ASN A 54 18.10 2.05 -3.15
N SER A 55 16.96 2.48 -2.63
CA SER A 55 15.99 3.34 -3.33
C SER A 55 16.61 4.61 -3.91
N LYS A 56 17.50 5.27 -3.18
CA LYS A 56 18.15 6.51 -3.67
C LYS A 56 18.91 6.31 -4.97
N GLN A 57 19.71 5.25 -5.05
CA GLN A 57 20.47 4.93 -6.26
C GLN A 57 19.54 4.50 -7.40
N GLU A 58 18.52 3.70 -7.09
CA GLU A 58 17.55 3.23 -8.07
C GLU A 58 16.77 4.41 -8.68
N ILE A 59 16.27 5.31 -7.85
CA ILE A 59 15.54 6.50 -8.27
C ILE A 59 16.42 7.40 -9.17
N GLN A 60 17.66 7.65 -8.76
CA GLN A 60 18.58 8.47 -9.55
C GLN A 60 18.86 7.90 -10.95
N ASN A 61 18.88 6.57 -11.07
CA ASN A 61 19.16 5.87 -12.32
C ASN A 61 17.92 5.56 -13.16
N ALA A 62 16.72 5.81 -12.64
CA ALA A 62 15.48 5.45 -13.29
C ALA A 62 15.09 6.47 -14.36
N ASN A 63 15.66 6.34 -15.53
CA ASN A 63 15.29 7.12 -16.71
C ASN A 63 14.82 6.19 -17.83
N TYR A 64 13.56 5.75 -17.72
CA TYR A 64 12.91 4.83 -18.67
C TYR A 64 11.62 5.45 -19.22
N PRO A 65 11.68 6.40 -20.16
CA PRO A 65 10.50 7.16 -20.63
C PRO A 65 9.45 6.29 -21.34
N GLU A 66 9.81 5.08 -21.75
CA GLU A 66 8.90 4.11 -22.34
C GLU A 66 8.26 3.17 -21.30
N ILE A 67 8.65 3.25 -20.02
CA ILE A 67 7.91 2.66 -18.92
C ILE A 67 6.98 3.72 -18.35
N ARG A 68 5.70 3.39 -18.21
CA ARG A 68 4.68 4.27 -17.63
C ARG A 68 3.87 3.55 -16.59
N SER A 69 3.51 4.26 -15.54
CA SER A 69 2.64 3.76 -14.49
C SER A 69 1.37 4.59 -14.39
N LEU A 70 0.26 3.90 -14.19
CA LEU A 70 -1.03 4.48 -13.86
C LEU A 70 -1.49 3.87 -12.54
N ARG A 71 -1.70 4.71 -11.54
CA ARG A 71 -2.22 4.27 -10.23
C ARG A 71 -3.72 4.38 -10.22
N VAL A 72 -4.40 3.27 -9.97
CA VAL A 72 -5.85 3.25 -9.76
C VAL A 72 -6.15 3.90 -8.40
N PRO A 73 -7.05 4.90 -8.33
CA PRO A 73 -7.43 5.50 -7.06
C PRO A 73 -8.06 4.47 -6.13
N LYS A 74 -7.74 4.58 -4.84
CA LYS A 74 -8.39 3.77 -3.81
C LYS A 74 -9.83 4.24 -3.66
N ASP A 75 -10.77 3.38 -4.01
CA ASP A 75 -12.20 3.65 -3.91
C ASP A 75 -12.98 2.35 -3.67
N ILE A 76 -14.07 2.44 -2.92
CA ILE A 76 -14.95 1.31 -2.62
C ILE A 76 -16.23 1.50 -3.40
N LYS A 77 -16.58 0.54 -4.26
CA LYS A 77 -17.78 0.55 -5.09
C LYS A 77 -18.52 -0.77 -5.02
N ASN A 78 -19.82 -0.71 -4.95
CA ASN A 78 -20.69 -1.90 -4.97
C ASN A 78 -20.81 -2.54 -6.36
N ASN A 79 -20.48 -1.79 -7.41
CA ASN A 79 -20.57 -2.24 -8.79
C ASN A 79 -19.31 -1.84 -9.57
N PRO A 80 -18.93 -2.62 -10.60
CA PRO A 80 -17.84 -2.27 -11.49
C PRO A 80 -18.02 -0.86 -12.07
N GLN A 81 -16.95 -0.10 -12.15
CA GLN A 81 -16.94 1.24 -12.73
C GLN A 81 -16.32 1.21 -14.12
N GLU A 82 -16.91 1.91 -15.07
CA GLU A 82 -16.37 2.01 -16.43
C GLU A 82 -15.20 2.99 -16.54
N ASN A 83 -15.12 3.97 -15.64
CA ASN A 83 -14.12 5.04 -15.68
C ASN A 83 -13.67 5.45 -14.28
N PHE A 84 -12.43 5.90 -14.20
CA PHE A 84 -11.86 6.53 -13.02
C PHE A 84 -10.90 7.66 -13.46
N ASN A 85 -10.62 8.59 -12.56
CA ASN A 85 -9.72 9.71 -12.85
C ASN A 85 -8.30 9.35 -12.43
N ALA A 86 -7.44 9.09 -13.41
CA ALA A 86 -6.02 8.85 -13.19
C ALA A 86 -5.19 9.32 -14.40
N LYS A 87 -3.89 9.44 -14.20
CA LYS A 87 -2.94 9.88 -15.25
C LYS A 87 -1.80 8.87 -15.36
N TRP A 88 -1.36 8.65 -16.57
CA TRP A 88 -0.12 7.94 -16.84
C TRP A 88 1.08 8.80 -16.43
N GLU A 89 1.94 8.27 -15.59
CA GLU A 89 3.19 8.90 -15.18
C GLU A 89 4.35 8.22 -15.88
N ILE A 90 5.27 9.02 -16.39
CA ILE A 90 6.48 8.55 -17.07
C ILE A 90 7.49 8.14 -16.00
N CYS A 91 8.20 7.03 -16.20
CA CYS A 91 9.24 6.57 -15.30
C CYS A 91 10.50 7.46 -15.43
N LEU A 92 10.60 8.42 -14.53
CA LEU A 92 11.72 9.36 -14.40
C LEU A 92 12.18 9.40 -12.93
N PRO A 93 13.37 9.93 -12.63
CA PRO A 93 13.82 10.13 -11.25
C PRO A 93 12.85 10.92 -10.37
N SER A 94 12.07 11.82 -10.97
CA SER A 94 11.09 12.65 -10.26
C SER A 94 9.78 11.95 -9.93
N THR A 95 9.48 10.80 -10.53
CA THR A 95 8.17 10.13 -10.42
C THR A 95 8.26 8.71 -9.91
N VAL A 96 9.33 8.00 -10.27
CA VAL A 96 9.48 6.56 -10.01
C VAL A 96 9.46 6.19 -8.53
N GLY A 97 9.84 7.11 -7.65
CA GLY A 97 9.81 6.87 -6.19
C GLY A 97 8.45 6.41 -5.68
N ALA A 98 7.36 6.93 -6.26
CA ALA A 98 5.98 6.60 -5.91
C ALA A 98 5.42 5.36 -6.64
N PHE A 99 6.15 4.78 -7.60
CA PHE A 99 5.70 3.57 -8.28
C PHE A 99 5.76 2.36 -7.33
N SER A 100 4.87 1.38 -7.55
CA SER A 100 5.02 0.07 -6.90
C SER A 100 6.40 -0.50 -7.19
N GLY A 101 7.15 -0.86 -6.15
CA GLY A 101 8.48 -1.43 -6.31
C GLY A 101 8.44 -2.73 -7.12
N VAL A 102 7.56 -3.66 -6.74
CA VAL A 102 7.41 -4.95 -7.45
C VAL A 102 7.08 -4.71 -8.93
N ALA A 103 6.08 -3.88 -9.20
CA ALA A 103 5.66 -3.61 -10.58
C ALA A 103 6.76 -2.90 -11.40
N TYR A 104 7.45 -1.93 -10.80
CA TYR A 104 8.55 -1.23 -11.45
C TYR A 104 9.72 -2.14 -11.80
N TYR A 105 10.21 -2.94 -10.83
CA TYR A 105 11.34 -3.84 -11.09
C TYR A 105 11.00 -4.89 -12.15
N TYR A 106 9.76 -5.39 -12.14
CA TYR A 106 9.26 -6.28 -13.17
C TYR A 106 9.22 -5.60 -14.54
N ALA A 107 8.58 -4.44 -14.66
CA ALA A 107 8.49 -3.69 -15.91
C ALA A 107 9.88 -3.31 -16.46
N ARG A 108 10.81 -2.91 -15.58
CA ARG A 108 12.18 -2.59 -15.96
C ARG A 108 12.92 -3.82 -16.53
N ALA A 109 12.71 -5.00 -15.93
CA ALA A 109 13.31 -6.24 -16.43
C ALA A 109 12.77 -6.58 -17.82
N LEU A 110 11.46 -6.54 -18.01
CA LEU A 110 10.82 -6.76 -19.31
C LEU A 110 11.28 -5.75 -20.35
N TYR A 111 11.29 -4.47 -20.01
CA TYR A 111 11.74 -3.42 -20.92
C TYR A 111 13.18 -3.65 -21.40
N LYS A 112 14.07 -4.04 -20.51
CA LYS A 112 15.48 -4.31 -20.87
C LYS A 112 15.63 -5.52 -21.78
N GLU A 113 14.80 -6.54 -21.59
CA GLU A 113 14.85 -7.76 -22.38
C GLU A 113 14.16 -7.60 -23.74
N MET A 114 12.96 -7.02 -23.73
CA MET A 114 12.10 -6.99 -24.92
C MET A 114 12.28 -5.74 -25.78
N GLN A 115 12.80 -4.65 -25.20
CA GLN A 115 12.97 -3.33 -25.84
C GLN A 115 11.65 -2.79 -26.45
N ILE A 116 10.54 -3.00 -25.75
CA ILE A 116 9.22 -2.48 -26.10
C ILE A 116 8.67 -1.62 -24.96
N PRO A 117 7.79 -0.64 -25.22
CA PRO A 117 7.15 0.13 -24.17
C PRO A 117 6.36 -0.75 -23.20
N ILE A 118 6.43 -0.44 -21.91
CA ILE A 118 5.72 -1.18 -20.85
C ILE A 118 4.83 -0.23 -20.06
N GLY A 119 3.54 -0.55 -20.00
CA GLY A 119 2.57 0.12 -19.14
C GLY A 119 2.29 -0.69 -17.88
N ILE A 120 2.25 -0.03 -16.72
CA ILE A 120 1.88 -0.60 -15.43
C ILE A 120 0.55 0.01 -15.01
N ILE A 121 -0.47 -0.80 -14.79
CA ILE A 121 -1.68 -0.38 -14.07
C ILE A 121 -1.57 -0.93 -12.65
N ASN A 122 -1.28 -0.05 -11.70
CA ASN A 122 -1.16 -0.42 -10.29
C ASN A 122 -2.52 -0.27 -9.60
N ALA A 123 -3.14 -1.41 -9.26
CA ALA A 123 -4.38 -1.50 -8.50
C ALA A 123 -4.08 -2.25 -7.18
N SER A 124 -3.47 -1.55 -6.22
CA SER A 124 -3.08 -2.13 -4.94
C SER A 124 -3.62 -1.33 -3.76
N TRP A 125 -3.93 -2.04 -2.68
CA TRP A 125 -4.40 -1.44 -1.44
C TRP A 125 -4.00 -2.31 -0.25
N GLY A 126 -3.02 -1.83 0.53
CA GLY A 126 -2.52 -2.52 1.73
C GLY A 126 -3.59 -2.68 2.81
N GLY A 127 -3.53 -3.78 3.56
CA GLY A 127 -4.47 -4.09 4.63
C GLY A 127 -5.84 -4.57 4.14
N THR A 128 -5.99 -4.93 2.88
CA THR A 128 -7.25 -5.46 2.34
C THR A 128 -7.26 -6.98 2.29
N ASP A 129 -8.39 -7.58 2.65
CA ASP A 129 -8.63 -9.01 2.49
C ASP A 129 -8.96 -9.34 1.02
N ILE A 130 -8.67 -10.57 0.58
CA ILE A 130 -8.89 -11.01 -0.81
C ILE A 130 -10.36 -10.88 -1.22
N GLU A 131 -11.28 -11.02 -0.31
CA GLU A 131 -12.72 -10.95 -0.53
C GLU A 131 -13.18 -9.58 -0.99
N THR A 132 -12.48 -8.52 -0.58
CA THR A 132 -12.79 -7.14 -1.00
C THR A 132 -12.50 -6.91 -2.49
N TRP A 133 -11.75 -7.81 -3.11
CA TRP A 133 -11.38 -7.77 -4.53
C TRP A 133 -12.31 -8.63 -5.40
N ILE A 134 -13.29 -9.31 -4.80
CA ILE A 134 -14.23 -10.17 -5.48
C ILE A 134 -15.47 -9.35 -5.87
N SER A 135 -15.96 -9.49 -7.10
CA SER A 135 -17.21 -8.83 -7.50
C SER A 135 -18.42 -9.37 -6.71
N ASN A 136 -19.44 -8.55 -6.50
CA ASN A 136 -20.68 -8.97 -5.85
C ASN A 136 -21.31 -10.22 -6.49
N GLU A 137 -21.21 -10.36 -7.80
CA GLU A 137 -21.73 -11.53 -8.53
C GLU A 137 -20.92 -12.79 -8.20
N ALA A 138 -19.58 -12.69 -8.26
CA ALA A 138 -18.71 -13.80 -7.91
C ALA A 138 -18.84 -14.17 -6.42
N PHE A 139 -18.97 -13.17 -5.54
CA PHE A 139 -19.16 -13.40 -4.10
C PHE A 139 -20.46 -14.18 -3.81
N LYS A 140 -21.57 -13.84 -4.45
CA LYS A 140 -22.85 -14.57 -4.32
C LYS A 140 -22.77 -16.02 -4.81
N ALA A 141 -21.80 -16.34 -5.65
CA ALA A 141 -21.58 -17.71 -6.11
C ALA A 141 -20.72 -18.55 -5.13
N LEU A 142 -20.14 -17.93 -4.10
CA LEU A 142 -19.38 -18.66 -3.07
C LEU A 142 -20.28 -19.51 -2.16
N PRO A 143 -19.75 -20.55 -1.51
CA PRO A 143 -20.49 -21.33 -0.53
C PRO A 143 -21.08 -20.44 0.60
N LEU A 144 -22.28 -20.75 1.07
CA LEU A 144 -22.99 -19.95 2.07
C LEU A 144 -22.24 -19.76 3.39
N ASN A 145 -21.43 -20.72 3.79
CA ASN A 145 -20.58 -20.60 4.97
C ASN A 145 -19.51 -19.50 4.81
N VAL A 146 -18.96 -19.36 3.60
CA VAL A 146 -17.99 -18.29 3.28
C VAL A 146 -18.72 -16.93 3.23
N GLN A 147 -19.86 -16.86 2.54
CA GLN A 147 -20.64 -15.63 2.49
C GLN A 147 -21.06 -15.10 3.88
N LYS A 148 -21.42 -15.99 4.80
CA LYS A 148 -21.80 -15.63 6.18
C LYS A 148 -20.63 -15.11 6.99
N GLN A 149 -19.41 -15.59 6.75
CA GLN A 149 -18.22 -15.16 7.46
C GLN A 149 -17.91 -13.67 7.17
N TYR A 150 -18.17 -13.21 5.96
CA TYR A 150 -17.84 -11.85 5.52
C TYR A 150 -19.00 -10.87 5.53
N ASN A 151 -20.11 -11.22 6.15
CA ASN A 151 -21.28 -10.34 6.40
C ASN A 151 -21.60 -9.35 5.26
N MET A 152 -22.11 -9.88 4.15
CA MET A 152 -22.48 -9.09 2.95
C MET A 152 -23.48 -7.95 3.20
N GLU A 153 -24.16 -7.91 4.36
CA GLU A 153 -25.02 -6.77 4.71
C GLU A 153 -24.21 -5.47 4.83
N VAL A 154 -22.96 -5.57 5.25
CA VAL A 154 -22.02 -4.43 5.31
C VAL A 154 -21.74 -3.89 3.90
N ALA A 155 -21.54 -4.76 2.92
CA ALA A 155 -21.29 -4.36 1.53
C ALA A 155 -22.54 -3.75 0.86
N ASN A 156 -23.72 -4.12 1.30
CA ASN A 156 -25.00 -3.54 0.80
C ASN A 156 -25.32 -2.19 1.45
N ASN A 157 -24.69 -1.86 2.57
CA ASN A 157 -24.87 -0.58 3.25
C ASN A 157 -23.52 0.11 3.47
N LEU A 158 -22.88 0.48 2.35
CA LEU A 158 -21.54 1.11 2.34
C LEU A 158 -21.48 2.38 3.22
N GLU A 159 -22.54 3.18 3.23
CA GLU A 159 -22.58 4.41 4.04
C GLU A 159 -22.56 4.09 5.55
N GLU A 160 -23.29 3.07 5.96
CA GLU A 160 -23.31 2.61 7.35
C GLU A 160 -21.96 2.00 7.73
N TYR A 161 -21.34 1.20 6.86
CA TYR A 161 -20.00 0.66 7.06
C TYR A 161 -18.95 1.77 7.21
N ILE A 162 -18.98 2.78 6.33
CA ILE A 162 -18.07 3.94 6.43
C ILE A 162 -18.32 4.71 7.73
N ARG A 163 -19.58 4.87 8.14
CA ARG A 163 -19.94 5.54 9.39
C ARG A 163 -19.44 4.78 10.61
N GLN A 164 -19.61 3.46 10.64
CA GLN A 164 -19.14 2.59 11.72
C GLN A 164 -17.61 2.60 11.81
N ASN A 165 -16.90 2.49 10.68
CA ASN A 165 -15.44 2.55 10.67
C ASN A 165 -14.89 3.92 11.07
N LYS A 166 -15.59 5.02 10.73
CA LYS A 166 -15.21 6.34 11.25
C LYS A 166 -15.37 6.42 12.77
N GLY A 167 -16.43 5.83 13.30
CA GLY A 167 -16.65 5.71 14.74
C GLY A 167 -15.57 4.88 15.43
N GLN A 168 -15.20 3.74 14.87
CA GLN A 168 -14.12 2.89 15.38
C GLN A 168 -12.76 3.60 15.33
N LYS A 169 -12.46 4.29 14.23
CA LYS A 169 -11.24 5.09 14.12
C LYS A 169 -11.20 6.20 15.17
N GLN A 170 -12.30 6.90 15.40
CA GLN A 170 -12.35 7.93 16.43
C GLN A 170 -12.18 7.31 17.83
N ALA A 171 -12.87 6.21 18.13
CA ALA A 171 -12.69 5.50 19.40
C ALA A 171 -11.25 5.02 19.61
N PHE A 172 -10.58 4.59 18.55
CA PHE A 172 -9.15 4.24 18.61
C PHE A 172 -8.28 5.47 18.92
N LEU A 173 -8.51 6.60 18.26
CA LEU A 173 -7.81 7.85 18.53
C LEU A 173 -8.06 8.35 19.96
N ASP A 174 -9.30 8.29 20.43
CA ASP A 174 -9.68 8.65 21.81
C ASP A 174 -8.98 7.74 22.84
N ALA A 175 -8.86 6.45 22.53
CA ALA A 175 -8.13 5.50 23.36
C ALA A 175 -6.62 5.78 23.38
N MET A 176 -6.05 6.26 22.26
CA MET A 176 -4.65 6.71 22.20
C MET A 176 -4.42 7.93 23.08
N GLU A 177 -5.30 8.94 23.03
CA GLU A 177 -5.19 10.15 23.85
C GLU A 177 -5.36 9.86 25.35
N ASN A 178 -6.13 8.82 25.69
CA ASN A 178 -6.40 8.41 27.07
C ASN A 178 -5.60 7.16 27.49
N ASP A 179 -4.47 6.88 26.86
CA ASP A 179 -3.64 5.71 27.15
C ASP A 179 -3.24 5.68 28.63
N PRO A 180 -3.57 4.61 29.37
CA PRO A 180 -3.23 4.48 30.78
C PRO A 180 -1.71 4.48 31.03
N GLY A 181 -0.91 4.10 30.04
CA GLY A 181 0.55 4.14 30.15
C GLY A 181 1.08 5.57 30.18
N ILE A 182 0.45 6.48 29.43
CA ILE A 182 0.77 7.91 29.49
C ILE A 182 0.28 8.49 30.83
N ASN A 183 -0.96 8.26 31.18
CA ASN A 183 -1.60 8.81 32.37
C ASN A 183 -0.92 8.34 33.66
N ASN A 184 -0.45 7.08 33.71
CA ASN A 184 0.25 6.51 34.84
C ASN A 184 1.79 6.57 34.70
N GLN A 185 2.29 7.28 33.70
CA GLN A 185 3.72 7.50 33.48
C GLN A 185 4.54 6.20 33.41
N TRP A 186 4.06 5.18 32.66
CA TRP A 186 4.76 3.90 32.53
C TRP A 186 6.14 4.02 31.89
N PHE A 187 6.40 5.12 31.23
CA PHE A 187 7.66 5.42 30.55
C PHE A 187 8.78 5.89 31.50
N ILE A 188 8.47 6.27 32.75
CA ILE A 188 9.53 6.72 33.67
C ILE A 188 10.39 5.51 34.15
N PRO A 189 11.68 5.72 34.43
CA PRO A 189 12.57 4.65 34.87
C PRO A 189 12.10 3.95 36.16
N GLU A 190 11.54 4.70 37.09
CA GLU A 190 11.10 4.25 38.41
C GLU A 190 9.82 3.43 38.39
N PHE A 191 9.07 3.42 37.29
CA PHE A 191 7.85 2.66 37.17
C PHE A 191 8.13 1.16 37.29
N LYS A 192 7.45 0.50 38.23
CA LYS A 192 7.64 -0.93 38.52
C LYS A 192 6.68 -1.78 37.70
N THR A 193 7.22 -2.72 36.94
CA THR A 193 6.48 -3.62 36.04
C THR A 193 6.13 -4.96 36.71
N VAL A 194 5.90 -4.98 38.03
CA VAL A 194 5.71 -6.22 38.82
C VAL A 194 4.55 -7.09 38.30
N THR A 195 3.53 -6.47 37.69
CA THR A 195 2.37 -7.19 37.16
C THR A 195 2.48 -7.43 35.65
N TRP A 196 3.53 -6.96 35.01
CA TRP A 196 3.72 -7.14 33.58
C TRP A 196 4.21 -8.55 33.26
N LYS A 197 3.89 -9.02 32.07
CA LYS A 197 4.35 -10.32 31.58
C LYS A 197 5.62 -10.15 30.78
N GLU A 198 6.52 -11.08 30.91
CA GLU A 198 7.70 -11.16 30.05
C GLU A 198 7.31 -11.72 28.69
N MET A 199 7.87 -11.14 27.64
CA MET A 199 7.65 -11.56 26.29
C MET A 199 8.94 -11.41 25.48
N ARG A 200 9.18 -12.37 24.58
CA ARG A 200 10.32 -12.28 23.66
C ARG A 200 10.01 -11.31 22.53
N VAL A 201 10.88 -10.34 22.31
CA VAL A 201 10.88 -9.43 21.17
C VAL A 201 12.28 -9.45 20.52
N PRO A 202 12.39 -9.26 19.19
CA PRO A 202 11.32 -9.09 18.22
C PRO A 202 10.54 -10.38 17.97
N GLY A 203 9.29 -10.24 17.50
CA GLY A 203 8.41 -11.34 17.15
C GLY A 203 7.03 -10.87 16.72
N GLU A 204 6.33 -11.69 15.96
CA GLU A 204 4.97 -11.41 15.50
C GLU A 204 3.96 -11.60 16.65
N TRP A 205 3.02 -10.69 16.81
CA TRP A 205 1.99 -10.76 17.84
C TRP A 205 1.01 -11.92 17.64
N GLY A 206 0.75 -12.31 16.39
CA GLY A 206 -0.19 -13.37 16.06
C GLY A 206 0.10 -14.73 16.68
N THR A 207 1.35 -14.97 17.11
CA THR A 207 1.77 -16.22 17.79
C THR A 207 2.00 -16.06 19.29
N THR A 208 1.62 -14.93 19.86
CA THR A 208 1.87 -14.56 21.26
C THR A 208 0.57 -14.39 22.05
N PRO A 209 0.62 -14.20 23.38
CA PRO A 209 -0.56 -13.83 24.16
C PRO A 209 -1.25 -12.53 23.72
N LEU A 210 -0.65 -11.77 22.80
CA LEU A 210 -1.18 -10.52 22.26
C LEU A 210 -2.02 -10.72 20.99
N SER A 211 -2.15 -11.94 20.48
CA SER A 211 -2.81 -12.27 19.21
C SER A 211 -4.27 -11.81 19.09
N LEU A 212 -4.93 -11.51 20.21
CA LEU A 212 -6.32 -11.03 20.25
C LEU A 212 -6.43 -9.59 20.76
N ILE A 213 -5.32 -8.85 20.80
CA ILE A 213 -5.30 -7.48 21.33
C ILE A 213 -5.19 -6.51 20.17
N ASP A 214 -6.24 -5.69 20.01
CA ASP A 214 -6.20 -4.48 19.19
C ASP A 214 -5.96 -3.29 20.12
N GLY A 215 -4.87 -2.55 19.93
CA GLY A 215 -4.56 -1.39 20.74
C GLY A 215 -3.06 -1.20 21.00
N HIS A 216 -2.75 -0.42 22.02
CA HIS A 216 -1.37 -0.11 22.40
C HIS A 216 -0.81 -1.16 23.36
N VAL A 217 0.43 -1.56 23.12
CA VAL A 217 1.19 -2.41 24.03
C VAL A 217 2.47 -1.69 24.45
N TRP A 218 2.67 -1.66 25.74
CA TRP A 218 3.85 -1.07 26.34
C TRP A 218 4.89 -2.14 26.61
N PHE A 219 6.11 -1.93 26.12
CA PHE A 219 7.27 -2.75 26.38
C PHE A 219 8.27 -1.97 27.22
N LYS A 220 8.84 -2.60 28.23
CA LYS A 220 9.93 -2.03 29.02
C LYS A 220 11.10 -2.99 29.03
N TYR A 221 12.27 -2.51 28.65
CA TYR A 221 13.52 -3.26 28.69
C TYR A 221 14.57 -2.44 29.42
N THR A 222 15.32 -3.11 30.30
CA THR A 222 16.43 -2.48 31.04
C THR A 222 17.74 -3.02 30.49
N LEU A 223 18.55 -2.15 29.92
CA LEU A 223 19.89 -2.44 29.47
C LEU A 223 20.90 -2.03 30.53
N ASN A 224 21.67 -2.99 31.01
CA ASN A 224 22.77 -2.71 31.94
C ASN A 224 24.07 -2.51 31.17
N LEU A 225 24.60 -1.31 31.22
CA LEU A 225 25.90 -0.97 30.62
C LEU A 225 27.03 -1.13 31.63
N THR A 226 28.13 -1.65 31.19
CA THR A 226 29.37 -1.69 31.98
C THR A 226 29.98 -0.30 32.11
N ALA A 227 30.82 -0.07 33.09
CA ALA A 227 31.55 1.20 33.24
C ALA A 227 32.40 1.56 32.00
N ALA A 228 32.83 0.55 31.22
CA ALA A 228 33.60 0.76 30.00
C ALA A 228 32.72 1.19 28.80
N GLU A 229 31.43 0.95 28.84
CA GLU A 229 30.44 1.31 27.81
C GLU A 229 29.72 2.63 28.11
N ALA A 230 29.62 2.97 29.38
CA ALA A 230 28.97 4.21 29.81
C ALA A 230 29.65 5.46 29.21
N GLY A 231 28.84 6.40 28.80
CA GLY A 231 29.29 7.67 28.21
C GLY A 231 29.80 7.59 26.77
N LYS A 232 29.70 6.42 26.11
CA LYS A 232 30.05 6.26 24.69
C LYS A 232 28.80 6.40 23.82
N PRO A 233 28.95 6.89 22.56
CA PRO A 233 27.87 6.82 21.59
C PRO A 233 27.46 5.36 21.35
N ALA A 234 26.16 5.12 21.33
CA ALA A 234 25.58 3.81 21.05
C ALA A 234 24.44 3.92 20.05
N THR A 235 24.20 2.86 19.30
CA THR A 235 23.08 2.76 18.36
C THR A 235 22.12 1.70 18.86
N LEU A 236 20.86 2.10 19.10
CA LEU A 236 19.77 1.16 19.36
C LEU A 236 19.19 0.71 18.03
N SER A 237 19.24 -0.59 17.73
CA SER A 237 18.62 -1.19 16.55
C SER A 237 17.48 -2.09 16.99
N LEU A 238 16.25 -1.69 16.68
CA LEU A 238 15.03 -2.44 17.04
C LEU A 238 14.51 -3.30 15.87
N GLY A 239 15.18 -3.27 14.72
CA GLY A 239 14.71 -3.93 13.50
C GLY A 239 13.57 -3.18 12.84
N THR A 240 12.75 -3.92 12.09
CA THR A 240 11.53 -3.38 11.49
C THR A 240 10.43 -3.41 12.52
N ILE A 241 9.79 -2.26 12.76
CA ILE A 241 8.60 -2.14 13.59
C ILE A 241 7.45 -1.92 12.62
N ASP A 242 6.46 -2.79 12.66
CA ASP A 242 5.21 -2.65 11.93
C ASP A 242 4.31 -1.67 12.71
N ASP A 243 3.59 -0.82 12.00
CA ASP A 243 2.76 0.26 12.56
C ASP A 243 3.52 1.36 13.34
N LEU A 244 2.78 2.14 14.13
CA LEU A 244 3.30 3.28 14.88
C LEU A 244 3.98 2.85 16.17
N SER A 245 5.15 3.42 16.42
CA SER A 245 5.84 3.26 17.70
C SER A 245 6.31 4.58 18.28
N LEU A 246 6.33 4.67 19.62
CA LEU A 246 6.95 5.73 20.38
C LEU A 246 8.02 5.12 21.28
N ILE A 247 9.21 5.74 21.29
CA ILE A 247 10.34 5.26 22.08
C ILE A 247 10.68 6.33 23.12
N HIS A 248 10.64 5.94 24.40
CA HIS A 248 11.08 6.76 25.51
C HIS A 248 12.39 6.19 26.05
N ILE A 249 13.41 7.03 26.11
CA ILE A 249 14.74 6.67 26.61
C ILE A 249 15.07 7.50 27.83
#